data_3e3b7f43834d60bfe2c1b0cc4d9b97cc
#
_entry.id   3e3b7f43834d60bfe2c1b0cc4d9b97cc
#
_cell.length_a   1.000
_cell.length_b   1.000
_cell.length_c   1.000
_cell.angle_alpha   90.00
_cell.angle_beta   90.00
_cell.angle_gamma   90.00
#
_symmetry.space_group_name_H-M   'P 1'
#
loop_
_entity.id
_entity.type
_entity.pdbx_description
1 polymer ?
#
loop_
_entity_poly.entity_id
_entity_poly.type
_entity_poly.pdbx_seq_one_letter_code
_entity_poly.pdbx_strand_id
1 'polypeptide(L)'
;MCAEKNQKKTFLIVVDDSLELNAALNFACKRAIDTNGKVALFHAVELSDFHHFASIAELMEIEARSEAEKLIQRIAADVQKQTNQMPILFLRQGKTIEQLLDLINEEKDIGVLVLGARMGEEGPGPIVTAVSGQLAGKISLPVTIIPGNLTLDEIETLT
;
A
#
# COMPACT_ATOMS: atom_id res chain seq x y z
N MET A 1 34.52 11.50 -8.12
CA MET A 1 33.43 10.53 -8.35
C MET A 1 32.40 10.66 -7.26
N CYS A 2 31.24 11.11 -7.63
CA CYS A 2 30.10 11.07 -6.70
C CYS A 2 29.66 9.63 -6.58
N ALA A 3 29.78 9.05 -5.39
CA ALA A 3 29.10 7.80 -5.10
C ALA A 3 27.62 8.00 -5.41
N GLU A 4 27.04 7.21 -6.27
CA GLU A 4 25.59 7.19 -6.43
C GLU A 4 24.99 6.94 -5.07
N LYS A 5 24.41 7.97 -4.49
CA LYS A 5 23.61 7.80 -3.28
C LYS A 5 22.49 6.85 -3.67
N ASN A 6 22.48 5.69 -3.05
CA ASN A 6 21.42 4.70 -3.23
C ASN A 6 20.11 5.37 -2.81
N GLN A 7 19.45 6.02 -3.78
CA GLN A 7 18.23 6.77 -3.52
C GLN A 7 17.07 5.79 -3.37
N LYS A 8 16.46 5.81 -2.21
CA LYS A 8 15.25 5.04 -1.93
C LYS A 8 14.07 5.68 -2.66
N LYS A 9 13.81 5.26 -3.88
CA LYS A 9 12.75 5.81 -4.74
C LYS A 9 11.56 4.87 -4.90
N THR A 10 11.35 3.97 -3.96
CA THR A 10 10.20 3.06 -3.99
C THR A 10 9.08 3.63 -3.12
N PHE A 11 7.92 3.82 -3.74
CA PHE A 11 6.70 4.29 -3.10
C PHE A 11 5.85 3.07 -2.75
N LEU A 12 5.66 2.81 -1.46
CA LEU A 12 4.87 1.69 -0.98
C LEU A 12 3.42 2.13 -0.76
N ILE A 13 2.49 1.36 -1.33
CA ILE A 13 1.05 1.59 -1.19
C ILE A 13 0.44 0.36 -0.53
N VAL A 14 -0.42 0.59 0.47
CA VAL A 14 -1.25 -0.47 1.05
C VAL A 14 -2.49 -0.63 0.19
N VAL A 15 -2.66 -1.82 -0.39
CA VAL A 15 -3.77 -2.13 -1.30
C VAL A 15 -4.94 -2.70 -0.52
N ASP A 16 -6.10 -2.12 -0.74
CA ASP A 16 -7.40 -2.62 -0.29
C ASP A 16 -8.45 -2.35 -1.40
N ASP A 17 -9.71 -2.60 -1.13
CA ASP A 17 -10.79 -2.32 -2.08
C ASP A 17 -11.50 -0.98 -1.81
N SER A 18 -10.87 -0.10 -1.05
CA SER A 18 -11.43 1.20 -0.72
C SER A 18 -11.36 2.19 -1.90
N LEU A 19 -12.26 3.16 -1.87
CA LEU A 19 -12.29 4.23 -2.89
C LEU A 19 -11.10 5.18 -2.75
N GLU A 20 -10.62 5.40 -1.54
CA GLU A 20 -9.48 6.27 -1.24
C GLU A 20 -8.15 5.73 -1.78
N LEU A 21 -8.09 4.45 -2.11
CA LEU A 21 -6.91 3.87 -2.75
C LEU A 21 -6.59 4.54 -4.09
N ASN A 22 -7.60 4.91 -4.86
CA ASN A 22 -7.39 5.51 -6.18
C ASN A 22 -6.56 6.80 -6.11
N ALA A 23 -6.86 7.69 -5.18
CA ALA A 23 -6.11 8.93 -5.01
C ALA A 23 -4.65 8.66 -4.59
N ALA A 24 -4.44 7.76 -3.63
CA ALA A 24 -3.12 7.37 -3.19
C ALA A 24 -2.30 6.74 -4.32
N LEU A 25 -2.92 5.85 -5.10
CA LEU A 25 -2.30 5.17 -6.22
C LEU A 25 -1.87 6.15 -7.30
N ASN A 26 -2.76 7.05 -7.69
CA ASN A 26 -2.48 8.08 -8.70
C ASN A 26 -1.32 8.99 -8.26
N PHE A 27 -1.33 9.41 -7.00
CA PHE A 27 -0.24 10.21 -6.44
C PHE A 27 1.10 9.46 -6.49
N ALA A 28 1.14 8.22 -6.02
CA ALA A 28 2.36 7.43 -6.00
C ALA A 28 2.89 7.13 -7.40
N CYS A 29 2.00 6.82 -8.36
CA CYS A 29 2.40 6.61 -9.75
C CYS A 29 2.99 7.88 -10.36
N LYS A 30 2.39 9.03 -10.13
CA LYS A 30 2.89 10.32 -10.61
C LYS A 30 4.26 10.64 -10.01
N ARG A 31 4.41 10.46 -8.70
CA ARG A 31 5.69 10.65 -8.03
C ARG A 31 6.77 9.69 -8.52
N ALA A 32 6.42 8.43 -8.76
CA ALA A 32 7.35 7.46 -9.31
C ALA A 32 7.86 7.86 -10.70
N ILE A 33 6.94 8.32 -11.56
CA ILE A 33 7.32 8.82 -12.90
C ILE A 33 8.26 10.02 -12.78
N ASP A 34 7.88 11.03 -11.98
CA ASP A 34 8.61 12.28 -11.85
C ASP A 34 10.00 12.10 -11.22
N THR A 35 10.19 11.09 -10.40
CA THR A 35 11.44 10.82 -9.69
C THR A 35 12.26 9.69 -10.30
N ASN A 36 11.78 9.08 -11.36
CA ASN A 36 12.34 7.84 -11.93
C ASN A 36 12.42 6.74 -10.87
N GLY A 37 11.36 6.63 -10.07
CA GLY A 37 11.23 5.66 -8.98
C GLY A 37 10.38 4.46 -9.36
N LYS A 38 10.02 3.68 -8.35
CA LYS A 38 9.21 2.47 -8.47
C LYS A 38 8.01 2.54 -7.53
N VAL A 39 6.97 1.79 -7.88
CA VAL A 39 5.81 1.57 -7.02
C VAL A 39 5.88 0.15 -6.48
N ALA A 40 5.63 -0.02 -5.21
CA ALA A 40 5.43 -1.31 -4.56
C ALA A 40 4.03 -1.37 -3.98
N LEU A 41 3.38 -2.51 -4.13
CA LEU A 41 2.05 -2.75 -3.63
C LEU A 41 2.11 -3.79 -2.51
N PHE A 42 1.47 -3.49 -1.40
CA PHE A 42 1.37 -4.37 -0.25
C PHE A 42 -0.08 -4.68 0.06
N HIS A 43 -0.37 -5.96 0.27
CA HIS A 43 -1.67 -6.41 0.76
C HIS A 43 -1.47 -7.53 1.76
N ALA A 44 -2.18 -7.48 2.87
CA ALA A 44 -2.18 -8.53 3.87
C ALA A 44 -3.51 -9.27 3.86
N VAL A 45 -3.45 -10.60 3.80
CA VAL A 45 -4.60 -11.47 3.94
C VAL A 45 -4.80 -11.75 5.42
N GLU A 46 -5.84 -11.15 6.00
CA GLU A 46 -6.23 -11.43 7.37
C GLU A 46 -7.23 -12.58 7.38
N LEU A 47 -6.86 -13.67 8.01
CA LEU A 47 -7.76 -14.82 8.18
C LEU A 47 -8.49 -14.67 9.51
N SER A 48 -9.81 -14.71 9.45
CA SER A 48 -10.62 -14.77 10.67
C SER A 48 -10.44 -16.13 11.36
N ASP A 49 -10.48 -16.12 12.68
CA ASP A 49 -10.31 -17.28 13.53
C ASP A 49 -11.47 -18.28 13.40
N PHE A 50 -11.55 -19.03 12.29
CA PHE A 50 -12.49 -20.13 12.14
C PHE A 50 -11.83 -21.44 12.54
N HIS A 51 -11.56 -21.60 13.85
CA HIS A 51 -10.87 -22.79 14.37
C HIS A 51 -11.74 -24.04 14.54
N HIS A 52 -13.07 -23.94 14.30
CA HIS A 52 -13.98 -25.02 14.64
C HIS A 52 -14.09 -26.13 13.59
N PHE A 53 -13.70 -25.87 12.33
CA PHE A 53 -13.79 -26.86 11.25
C PHE A 53 -12.58 -26.70 10.33
N ALA A 54 -11.59 -27.58 10.49
CA ALA A 54 -10.33 -27.53 9.75
C ALA A 54 -10.52 -27.52 8.21
N SER A 55 -11.46 -28.31 7.69
CA SER A 55 -11.73 -28.38 6.26
C SER A 55 -12.37 -27.11 5.69
N ILE A 56 -13.25 -26.47 6.46
CA ILE A 56 -13.87 -25.19 6.09
C ILE A 56 -12.84 -24.06 6.17
N ALA A 57 -12.00 -24.07 7.21
CA ALA A 57 -10.92 -23.09 7.39
C ALA A 57 -9.93 -23.13 6.21
N GLU A 58 -9.55 -24.32 5.74
CA GLU A 58 -8.68 -24.48 4.57
C GLU A 58 -9.30 -23.91 3.30
N LEU A 59 -10.58 -24.19 3.04
CA LEU A 59 -11.30 -23.65 1.89
C LEU A 59 -11.39 -22.12 1.95
N MET A 60 -11.70 -21.57 3.11
CA MET A 60 -11.76 -20.11 3.31
C MET A 60 -10.40 -19.45 3.14
N GLU A 61 -9.33 -20.10 3.58
CA GLU A 61 -7.96 -19.61 3.38
C GLU A 61 -7.61 -19.58 1.89
N ILE A 62 -7.92 -20.63 1.13
CA ILE A 62 -7.68 -20.69 -0.30
C ILE A 62 -8.47 -19.60 -1.03
N GLU A 63 -9.75 -19.42 -0.68
CA GLU A 63 -10.59 -18.38 -1.27
C GLU A 63 -10.09 -16.99 -0.95
N ALA A 64 -9.75 -16.72 0.30
CA ALA A 64 -9.23 -15.42 0.74
C ALA A 64 -7.92 -15.07 0.02
N ARG A 65 -7.03 -16.04 -0.11
CA ARG A 65 -5.77 -15.86 -0.84
C ARG A 65 -5.99 -15.61 -2.31
N SER A 66 -6.91 -16.35 -2.94
CA SER A 66 -7.27 -16.18 -4.34
C SER A 66 -7.85 -14.77 -4.60
N GLU A 67 -8.74 -14.30 -3.74
CA GLU A 67 -9.31 -12.95 -3.85
C GLU A 67 -8.25 -11.87 -3.65
N ALA A 68 -7.33 -12.07 -2.71
CA ALA A 68 -6.23 -11.15 -2.47
C ALA A 68 -5.28 -11.06 -3.67
N GLU A 69 -4.95 -12.19 -4.29
CA GLU A 69 -4.13 -12.24 -5.50
C GLU A 69 -4.78 -11.49 -6.66
N LYS A 70 -6.09 -11.70 -6.87
CA LYS A 70 -6.86 -10.99 -7.90
C LYS A 70 -6.86 -9.49 -7.66
N LEU A 71 -7.06 -9.06 -6.42
CA LEU A 71 -7.07 -7.65 -6.05
C LEU A 71 -5.72 -7.00 -6.34
N ILE A 72 -4.63 -7.57 -5.85
CA ILE A 72 -3.30 -6.98 -6.01
C ILE A 72 -2.87 -6.97 -7.49
N GLN A 73 -3.23 -8.00 -8.25
CA GLN A 73 -2.94 -8.06 -9.68
C GLN A 73 -3.74 -7.04 -10.49
N ARG A 74 -4.99 -6.79 -10.12
CA ARG A 74 -5.81 -5.74 -10.75
C ARG A 74 -5.19 -4.37 -10.53
N ILE A 75 -4.77 -4.07 -9.32
CA ILE A 75 -4.13 -2.80 -9.00
C ILE A 75 -2.75 -2.71 -9.69
N ALA A 76 -2.02 -3.80 -9.77
CA ALA A 76 -0.74 -3.86 -10.49
C ALA A 76 -0.90 -3.50 -11.97
N ALA A 77 -1.97 -3.97 -12.61
CA ALA A 77 -2.29 -3.62 -13.99
C ALA A 77 -2.52 -2.12 -14.17
N ASP A 78 -3.21 -1.49 -13.22
CA ASP A 78 -3.44 -0.04 -13.24
C ASP A 78 -2.12 0.73 -13.08
N VAL A 79 -1.24 0.29 -12.20
CA VAL A 79 0.10 0.88 -12.04
C VAL A 79 0.91 0.77 -13.33
N GLN A 80 0.89 -0.40 -13.97
CA GLN A 80 1.60 -0.62 -15.22
C GLN A 80 1.09 0.29 -16.34
N LYS A 81 -0.20 0.50 -16.43
CA LYS A 81 -0.78 1.45 -17.40
C LYS A 81 -0.31 2.88 -17.16
N GLN A 82 -0.20 3.29 -15.92
CA GLN A 82 0.21 4.66 -15.57
C GLN A 82 1.71 4.89 -15.69
N THR A 83 2.52 3.92 -15.31
CA THR A 83 3.98 4.08 -15.17
C THR A 83 4.80 3.40 -16.26
N ASN A 84 4.20 2.54 -17.07
CA ASN A 84 4.86 1.62 -18.00
C ASN A 84 5.84 0.65 -17.33
N GLN A 85 5.71 0.45 -16.02
CA GLN A 85 6.52 -0.49 -15.25
C GLN A 85 5.63 -1.35 -14.35
N MET A 86 5.99 -2.62 -14.24
CA MET A 86 5.34 -3.50 -13.26
C MET A 86 5.73 -3.08 -11.85
N PRO A 87 4.77 -2.93 -10.94
CA PRO A 87 5.09 -2.69 -9.54
C PRO A 87 5.67 -3.93 -8.87
N ILE A 88 6.37 -3.72 -7.78
CA ILE A 88 6.79 -4.81 -6.89
C ILE A 88 5.58 -5.22 -6.06
N LEU A 89 5.31 -6.53 -5.96
CA LEU A 89 4.15 -7.05 -5.24
C LEU A 89 4.58 -7.73 -3.95
N PHE A 90 3.97 -7.30 -2.84
CA PHE A 90 4.14 -7.92 -1.54
C PHE A 90 2.78 -8.39 -1.02
N LEU A 91 2.54 -9.68 -1.12
CA LEU A 91 1.34 -10.32 -0.58
C LEU A 91 1.74 -11.14 0.64
N ARG A 92 1.18 -10.80 1.80
CA ARG A 92 1.50 -11.45 3.06
C ARG A 92 0.24 -11.92 3.77
N GLN A 93 0.40 -12.85 4.68
CA GLN A 93 -0.68 -13.35 5.52
C GLN A 93 -0.45 -12.94 6.96
N GLY A 94 -1.47 -12.38 7.59
CA GLY A 94 -1.42 -11.93 8.97
C GLY A 94 -2.14 -10.59 9.15
N LYS A 95 -1.97 -9.99 10.31
CA LYS A 95 -2.57 -8.68 10.60
C LYS A 95 -1.88 -7.60 9.78
N THR A 96 -2.67 -6.77 9.11
CA THR A 96 -2.18 -5.78 8.15
C THR A 96 -1.09 -4.87 8.75
N ILE A 97 -1.32 -4.32 9.93
CA ILE A 97 -0.38 -3.40 10.56
C ILE A 97 0.92 -4.10 10.94
N GLU A 98 0.85 -5.29 11.51
CA GLU A 98 2.04 -6.07 11.89
C GLU A 98 2.88 -6.43 10.66
N GLN A 99 2.22 -6.91 9.60
CA GLN A 99 2.90 -7.29 8.36
C GLN A 99 3.48 -6.07 7.63
N LEU A 100 2.80 -4.92 7.70
CA LEU A 100 3.30 -3.68 7.13
C LEU A 100 4.59 -3.21 7.83
N LEU A 101 4.62 -3.25 9.16
CA LEU A 101 5.82 -2.90 9.93
C LEU A 101 6.98 -3.86 9.64
N ASP A 102 6.70 -5.15 9.57
CA ASP A 102 7.71 -6.15 9.23
C ASP A 102 8.29 -5.90 7.84
N LEU A 103 7.44 -5.63 6.85
CA LEU A 103 7.86 -5.32 5.50
C LEU A 103 8.75 -4.08 5.44
N ILE A 104 8.34 -3.02 6.10
CA ILE A 104 9.11 -1.77 6.14
C ILE A 104 10.51 -1.99 6.76
N ASN A 105 10.58 -2.84 7.78
CA ASN A 105 11.86 -3.16 8.43
C ASN A 105 12.74 -4.07 7.59
N GLU A 106 12.16 -4.96 6.80
CA GLU A 106 12.90 -5.90 5.95
C GLU A 106 13.36 -5.27 4.63
N GLU A 107 12.53 -4.46 4.00
CA GLU A 107 12.77 -3.90 2.67
C GLU A 107 13.38 -2.50 2.76
N LYS A 108 14.69 -2.42 2.61
CA LYS A 108 15.43 -1.16 2.79
C LYS A 108 15.31 -0.18 1.61
N ASP A 109 14.80 -0.63 0.47
CA ASP A 109 14.63 0.21 -0.74
C ASP A 109 13.35 1.04 -0.72
N ILE A 110 12.44 0.76 0.18
CA ILE A 110 11.21 1.54 0.35
C ILE A 110 11.58 2.90 0.95
N GLY A 111 11.22 3.96 0.24
CA GLY A 111 11.56 5.33 0.63
C GLY A 111 10.43 6.09 1.28
N VAL A 112 9.18 5.76 0.97
CA VAL A 112 8.00 6.44 1.51
C VAL A 112 6.79 5.50 1.49
N LEU A 113 5.96 5.61 2.53
CA LEU A 113 4.66 4.95 2.59
C LEU A 113 3.58 5.94 2.16
N VAL A 114 2.75 5.56 1.20
CA VAL A 114 1.66 6.39 0.69
C VAL A 114 0.33 5.75 1.08
N LEU A 115 -0.50 6.52 1.79
CA LEU A 115 -1.80 6.06 2.27
C LEU A 115 -2.92 6.97 1.78
N GLY A 116 -4.06 6.39 1.43
CA GLY A 116 -5.29 7.14 1.16
C GLY A 116 -6.08 7.34 2.45
N ALA A 117 -6.52 8.57 2.70
CA ALA A 117 -7.37 8.89 3.84
C ALA A 117 -8.83 8.97 3.40
N ARG A 118 -9.68 8.20 4.05
CA ARG A 118 -11.13 8.33 3.88
C ARG A 118 -11.58 9.70 4.36
N MET A 119 -12.39 10.36 3.54
CA MET A 119 -12.97 11.66 3.87
C MET A 119 -14.32 11.48 4.55
N GLY A 120 -14.65 12.39 5.46
CA GLY A 120 -15.92 12.39 6.17
C GLY A 120 -15.78 12.19 7.67
N GLU A 121 -16.93 12.09 8.36
CA GLU A 121 -17.00 12.06 9.81
C GLU A 121 -16.59 10.74 10.45
N GLU A 122 -16.53 9.66 9.67
CA GLU A 122 -16.16 8.33 10.17
C GLU A 122 -14.66 8.18 10.43
N GLY A 123 -13.88 9.20 10.09
CA GLY A 123 -12.42 9.19 10.26
C GLY A 123 -11.67 8.64 9.05
N PRO A 124 -10.33 8.79 9.05
CA PRO A 124 -9.50 8.57 7.88
C PRO A 124 -9.21 7.10 7.56
N GLY A 125 -9.69 6.19 8.37
CA GLY A 125 -9.45 4.76 8.23
C GLY A 125 -8.45 4.21 9.26
N PRO A 126 -8.45 2.88 9.47
CA PRO A 126 -7.68 2.27 10.56
C PRO A 126 -6.17 2.39 10.41
N ILE A 127 -5.65 2.29 9.19
CA ILE A 127 -4.20 2.38 8.95
C ILE A 127 -3.71 3.81 9.16
N VAL A 128 -4.41 4.79 8.58
CA VAL A 128 -4.08 6.21 8.77
C VAL A 128 -4.15 6.59 10.25
N THR A 129 -5.17 6.15 10.95
CA THR A 129 -5.31 6.39 12.39
C THR A 129 -4.14 5.80 13.16
N ALA A 130 -3.74 4.57 12.86
CA ALA A 130 -2.63 3.91 13.53
C ALA A 130 -1.30 4.63 13.28
N VAL A 131 -0.98 4.98 12.02
CA VAL A 131 0.29 5.63 11.68
C VAL A 131 0.39 7.07 12.17
N SER A 132 -0.73 7.75 12.34
CA SER A 132 -0.76 9.11 12.90
C SER A 132 -0.66 9.12 14.43
N GLY A 133 -0.89 7.99 15.08
CA GLY A 133 -0.91 7.85 16.53
C GLY A 133 0.14 6.89 17.05
N GLN A 134 -0.28 5.69 17.45
CA GLN A 134 0.55 4.71 18.14
C GLN A 134 1.79 4.26 17.37
N LEU A 135 1.73 4.22 16.05
CA LEU A 135 2.81 3.72 15.22
C LEU A 135 3.78 4.80 14.74
N ALA A 136 3.48 6.08 14.96
CA ALA A 136 4.29 7.18 14.46
C ALA A 136 5.76 7.07 14.90
N GLY A 137 6.01 6.58 16.11
CA GLY A 137 7.36 6.35 16.62
C GLY A 137 8.02 5.03 16.22
N LYS A 138 7.30 4.16 15.51
CA LYS A 138 7.78 2.82 15.11
C LYS A 138 8.05 2.70 13.61
N ILE A 139 7.58 3.66 12.82
CA ILE A 139 7.80 3.68 11.37
C ILE A 139 9.05 4.48 11.09
N SER A 140 10.00 3.86 10.40
CA SER A 140 11.34 4.40 10.16
C SER A 140 11.46 5.13 8.81
N LEU A 141 10.34 5.45 8.16
CA LEU A 141 10.31 6.15 6.87
C LEU A 141 9.18 7.18 6.84
N PRO A 142 9.27 8.18 5.93
CA PRO A 142 8.21 9.16 5.76
C PRO A 142 6.88 8.51 5.34
N VAL A 143 5.79 9.06 5.84
CA VAL A 143 4.43 8.67 5.48
C VAL A 143 3.73 9.86 4.83
N THR A 144 3.20 9.66 3.63
CA THR A 144 2.38 10.65 2.93
C THR A 144 0.94 10.20 2.96
N ILE A 145 0.07 11.03 3.49
CA ILE A 145 -1.37 10.76 3.58
C ILE A 145 -2.08 11.60 2.52
N ILE A 146 -2.76 10.93 1.61
CA ILE A 146 -3.45 11.55 0.48
C ILE A 146 -4.95 11.58 0.76
N PRO A 147 -5.58 12.77 0.73
CA PRO A 147 -7.04 12.84 0.80
C PRO A 147 -7.69 11.99 -0.28
N GLY A 148 -8.59 11.10 0.12
CA GLY A 148 -9.16 10.09 -0.76
C GLY A 148 -10.10 10.62 -1.85
N ASN A 149 -10.45 11.91 -1.80
CA ASN A 149 -11.30 12.58 -2.78
C ASN A 149 -10.54 13.46 -3.78
N LEU A 150 -9.21 13.42 -3.77
CA LEU A 150 -8.42 14.17 -4.76
C LEU A 150 -8.64 13.63 -6.16
N THR A 151 -8.88 14.53 -7.10
CA THR A 151 -8.99 14.22 -8.52
C THR A 151 -7.60 14.11 -9.16
N LEU A 152 -7.54 13.53 -10.37
CA LEU A 152 -6.30 13.45 -11.13
C LEU A 152 -5.70 14.84 -11.39
N ASP A 153 -6.53 15.82 -11.74
CA ASP A 153 -6.07 17.19 -12.00
C ASP A 153 -5.47 17.84 -10.75
N GLU A 154 -6.10 17.62 -9.58
CA GLU A 154 -5.58 18.12 -8.32
C GLU A 154 -4.25 17.45 -7.95
N ILE A 155 -4.13 16.15 -8.19
CA ILE A 155 -2.89 15.40 -7.97
C ILE A 155 -1.77 15.91 -8.87
N GLU A 156 -2.04 16.18 -10.14
CA GLU A 156 -1.06 16.74 -11.06
C GLU A 156 -0.54 18.10 -10.61
N THR A 157 -1.40 18.95 -10.07
CA THR A 157 -0.97 20.26 -9.53
C THR A 157 -0.13 20.14 -8.26
N LEU A 158 -0.31 19.10 -7.47
CA LEU A 158 0.42 18.88 -6.22
C LEU A 158 1.77 18.18 -6.43
N THR A 159 1.96 17.58 -7.57
CA THR A 159 3.18 16.85 -7.90
C THR A 159 3.97 17.55 -8.99
#